data_91b141b1f9727b9d3c26e3d04d82431f
#
_entry.id   91b141b1f9727b9d3c26e3d04d82431f
#
_cell.length_a   1.000
_cell.length_b   1.000
_cell.length_c   1.000
_cell.angle_alpha   90.00
_cell.angle_beta   90.00
_cell.angle_gamma   90.00
#
_symmetry.space_group_name_H-M   'P 1'
#
loop_
_entity.id
_entity.type
_entity.pdbx_description
1 polymer ?
#
loop_
_entity_poly.entity_id
_entity_poly.type
_entity_poly.pdbx_seq_one_letter_code
_entity_poly.pdbx_strand_id
1 'polypeptide(L)'
;MEKLKNIKIIKLKSFKNNKGDVFRAYRKNEEKIGKFGEVYFSWIKKNAIKGWKLHKKMHMNLVVPVGSVRFVFYYKKKFKDKTIGEKNYCRIYVPNNI
;
A
#
# COMPACT_ATOMS: atom_id res chain seq x y z
N MET A 1 5.01 -1.49 22.54
CA MET A 1 5.58 -1.15 21.22
C MET A 1 4.49 -0.59 20.32
N GLU A 2 4.78 0.46 19.61
CA GLU A 2 3.81 1.08 18.75
C GLU A 2 3.74 0.35 17.41
N LYS A 3 2.56 -0.21 17.11
CA LYS A 3 2.39 -1.04 15.93
C LYS A 3 2.45 -0.25 14.61
N LEU A 4 2.11 1.04 14.66
CA LEU A 4 2.20 1.89 13.46
C LEU A 4 3.62 1.98 12.91
N LYS A 5 4.63 1.80 13.74
CA LYS A 5 6.02 1.76 13.28
C LYS A 5 6.33 0.55 12.41
N ASN A 6 5.50 -0.47 12.47
CA ASN A 6 5.66 -1.69 11.68
C ASN A 6 5.10 -1.56 10.25
N ILE A 7 4.41 -0.47 9.97
CA ILE A 7 4.03 -0.13 8.60
C ILE A 7 5.31 0.25 7.86
N LYS A 8 5.53 -0.37 6.70
CA LYS A 8 6.74 -0.11 5.91
C LYS A 8 6.39 0.49 4.57
N ILE A 9 7.15 1.49 4.18
CA ILE A 9 7.02 2.14 2.88
C ILE A 9 8.20 1.67 2.04
N ILE A 10 7.92 0.95 0.98
CA ILE A 10 8.95 0.34 0.14
C ILE A 10 8.89 1.00 -1.23
N LYS A 11 9.97 1.67 -1.61
CA LYS A 11 10.05 2.32 -2.91
C LYS A 11 10.08 1.27 -4.01
N LEU A 12 9.23 1.46 -5.02
CA LEU A 12 9.13 0.54 -6.14
C LEU A 12 9.80 1.12 -7.38
N LYS A 13 10.24 0.23 -8.27
CA LYS A 13 10.87 0.63 -9.52
C LYS A 13 9.83 0.77 -10.62
N SER A 14 10.04 1.75 -11.47
CA SER A 14 9.32 1.89 -12.71
C SER A 14 10.32 2.00 -13.85
N PHE A 15 9.92 1.58 -15.03
CA PHE A 15 10.79 1.54 -16.21
C PHE A 15 10.12 2.32 -17.33
N LYS A 16 10.80 3.36 -17.80
CA LYS A 16 10.29 4.21 -18.88
C LYS A 16 10.34 3.47 -20.20
N ASN A 17 9.30 3.64 -21.00
CA ASN A 17 9.22 3.07 -22.34
C ASN A 17 8.33 3.93 -23.22
N ASN A 18 8.74 4.16 -24.46
CA ASN A 18 7.99 5.01 -25.40
C ASN A 18 6.56 4.50 -25.64
N LYS A 19 6.36 3.19 -25.54
CA LYS A 19 5.08 2.55 -25.79
C LYS A 19 4.26 2.35 -24.52
N GLY A 20 4.76 2.80 -23.40
CA GLY A 20 4.12 2.68 -22.10
C GLY A 20 5.09 2.22 -21.03
N ASP A 21 5.07 2.88 -19.89
CA ASP A 21 5.96 2.58 -18.78
C ASP A 21 5.55 1.29 -18.06
N VAL A 22 6.52 0.65 -17.43
CA VAL A 22 6.28 -0.54 -16.62
C VAL A 22 6.45 -0.17 -15.15
N PHE A 23 5.42 -0.42 -14.36
CA PHE A 23 5.44 -0.21 -12.92
C PHE A 23 5.51 -1.55 -12.22
N ARG A 24 6.65 -1.82 -11.58
CA ARG A 24 6.82 -3.07 -10.82
C ARG A 24 6.03 -2.94 -9.51
N ALA A 25 5.14 -3.89 -9.24
CA ALA A 25 4.32 -3.86 -8.04
C ALA A 25 4.95 -4.68 -6.90
N TYR A 26 5.34 -5.91 -7.20
CA TYR A 26 5.99 -6.72 -6.20
C TYR A 26 6.69 -7.92 -6.84
N ARG A 27 7.71 -8.44 -6.14
CA ARG A 27 8.48 -9.60 -6.58
C ARG A 27 8.58 -10.60 -5.45
N LYS A 28 8.74 -11.87 -5.82
CA LYS A 28 9.09 -12.91 -4.87
C LYS A 28 10.39 -12.53 -4.16
N ASN A 29 10.48 -12.80 -2.88
CA ASN A 29 11.65 -12.52 -2.03
C ASN A 29 11.91 -11.04 -1.76
N GLU A 30 10.96 -10.18 -2.05
CA GLU A 30 11.06 -8.79 -1.63
C GLU A 30 10.82 -8.65 -0.13
N GLU A 31 11.38 -7.59 0.43
CA GLU A 31 11.19 -7.28 1.84
C GLU A 31 9.72 -7.03 2.15
N LYS A 32 9.25 -7.58 3.27
CA LYS A 32 7.89 -7.33 3.77
C LYS A 32 6.79 -7.65 2.76
N ILE A 33 6.85 -8.83 2.18
CA ILE A 33 5.76 -9.33 1.34
C ILE A 33 4.76 -10.11 2.18
N GLY A 34 5.25 -10.95 3.08
CA GLY A 34 4.42 -11.86 3.83
C GLY A 34 4.00 -13.05 2.98
N LYS A 35 3.07 -13.85 3.51
CA LYS A 35 2.55 -15.01 2.82
C LYS A 35 1.44 -14.58 1.86
N PHE A 36 1.47 -15.08 0.64
CA PHE A 36 0.46 -14.75 -0.35
C PHE A 36 -0.91 -15.27 0.06
N GLY A 37 -1.90 -14.44 -0.03
CA GLY A 37 -3.31 -14.80 0.16
C GLY A 37 -4.10 -14.55 -1.10
N GLU A 38 -4.36 -13.28 -1.40
CA GLU A 38 -5.11 -12.93 -2.61
C GLU A 38 -4.66 -11.56 -3.13
N VAL A 39 -4.97 -11.30 -4.39
CA VAL A 39 -4.74 -10.01 -5.04
C VAL A 39 -6.04 -9.55 -5.65
N TYR A 40 -6.40 -8.30 -5.42
CA TYR A 40 -7.53 -7.69 -6.12
C TYR A 40 -7.28 -6.21 -6.34
N PHE A 41 -8.03 -5.63 -7.25
CA PHE A 41 -7.96 -4.21 -7.56
C PHE A 41 -9.21 -3.52 -7.05
N SER A 42 -9.01 -2.35 -6.45
CA SER A 42 -10.12 -1.55 -5.95
C SER A 42 -9.98 -0.13 -6.49
N TRP A 43 -11.08 0.47 -6.87
CA TRP A 43 -11.10 1.84 -7.33
C TRP A 43 -11.69 2.74 -6.26
N ILE A 44 -11.14 3.95 -6.16
CA ILE A 44 -11.69 5.01 -5.32
C ILE A 44 -12.00 6.19 -6.22
N LYS A 45 -13.25 6.62 -6.22
CA LYS A 45 -13.66 7.79 -7.00
C LYS A 45 -13.04 9.05 -6.40
N LYS A 46 -12.78 10.04 -7.25
CA LYS A 46 -12.24 11.32 -6.83
C LYS A 46 -13.06 11.90 -5.67
N ASN A 47 -12.36 12.34 -4.62
CA ASN A 47 -12.95 12.92 -3.42
C ASN A 47 -13.79 11.96 -2.57
N ALA A 48 -13.79 10.67 -2.88
CA ALA A 48 -14.46 9.66 -2.07
C ALA A 48 -13.57 9.20 -0.93
N ILE A 49 -14.19 8.77 0.15
CA ILE A 49 -13.51 8.19 1.30
C ILE A 49 -14.08 6.80 1.51
N LYS A 50 -13.19 5.81 1.56
CA LYS A 50 -13.56 4.40 1.83
C LYS A 50 -12.87 3.95 3.10
N GLY A 51 -13.58 3.26 3.94
CA GLY A 51 -13.03 2.71 5.17
C GLY A 51 -14.10 2.70 6.23
N TRP A 52 -13.80 2.38 7.45
CA TRP A 52 -12.51 1.81 7.92
C TRP A 52 -12.53 0.31 7.75
N LYS A 53 -11.35 -0.30 7.57
CA LYS A 53 -11.21 -1.76 7.52
C LYS A 53 -10.15 -2.20 8.49
N LEU A 54 -10.42 -3.30 9.19
CA LEU A 54 -9.49 -3.91 10.11
C LEU A 54 -9.27 -5.36 9.71
N HIS A 55 -8.02 -5.74 9.49
CA HIS A 55 -7.65 -7.11 9.20
C HIS A 55 -6.93 -7.70 10.41
N LYS A 56 -7.57 -8.64 11.08
CA LYS A 56 -7.03 -9.21 12.31
C LYS A 56 -5.93 -10.23 12.10
N LYS A 57 -5.94 -10.92 10.97
CA LYS A 57 -5.02 -12.02 10.69
C LYS A 57 -4.09 -11.77 9.52
N MET A 58 -4.53 -11.07 8.51
CA MET A 58 -3.77 -10.93 7.27
C MET A 58 -2.98 -9.63 7.23
N HIS A 59 -1.86 -9.70 6.54
CA HIS A 59 -1.08 -8.52 6.15
C HIS A 59 -1.61 -7.97 4.85
N MET A 60 -1.37 -6.69 4.60
CA MET A 60 -1.69 -6.09 3.32
C MET A 60 -0.45 -5.51 2.67
N ASN A 61 -0.44 -5.55 1.36
CA ASN A 61 0.54 -4.83 0.54
C ASN A 61 -0.24 -3.96 -0.44
N LEU A 62 -0.12 -2.65 -0.30
CA LEU A 62 -0.90 -1.69 -1.04
C LEU A 62 -0.05 -1.00 -2.10
N VAL A 63 -0.54 -0.99 -3.34
CA VAL A 63 0.14 -0.36 -4.47
C VAL A 63 -0.89 0.45 -5.26
N VAL A 64 -0.51 1.66 -5.67
CA VAL A 64 -1.38 2.55 -6.44
C VAL A 64 -0.69 2.91 -7.76
N PRO A 65 -0.92 2.15 -8.83
CA PRO A 65 -0.28 2.43 -10.12
C PRO A 65 -0.96 3.54 -10.93
N VAL A 66 -2.19 3.88 -10.62
CA VAL A 66 -2.95 4.90 -11.33
C VAL A 66 -3.49 5.91 -10.33
N GLY A 67 -3.21 7.19 -10.56
CA GLY A 67 -3.68 8.25 -9.69
C GLY A 67 -2.89 8.37 -8.40
N SER A 68 -3.57 8.81 -7.36
CA SER A 68 -2.95 9.07 -6.05
C SER A 68 -3.98 8.79 -4.96
N VAL A 69 -3.57 8.09 -3.92
CA VAL A 69 -4.44 7.73 -2.79
C VAL A 69 -3.73 8.03 -1.49
N ARG A 70 -4.44 8.68 -0.59
CA ARG A 70 -3.98 8.88 0.78
C ARG A 70 -4.52 7.76 1.65
N PHE A 71 -3.64 6.99 2.26
CA PHE A 71 -3.99 5.96 3.21
C PHE A 71 -3.81 6.49 4.62
N VAL A 72 -4.80 6.28 5.47
CA VAL A 72 -4.76 6.67 6.87
C VAL A 72 -4.84 5.40 7.71
N PHE A 73 -3.89 5.24 8.62
CA PHE A 73 -3.77 4.08 9.48
C PHE A 73 -4.05 4.48 10.93
N TYR A 74 -4.77 3.64 11.62
CA TYR A 74 -5.16 3.89 13.00
C TYR A 74 -4.76 2.70 13.89
N TYR A 75 -4.16 2.99 15.02
CA TYR A 75 -3.85 1.98 16.02
C TYR A 75 -3.76 2.63 17.40
N LYS A 76 -4.60 2.17 18.32
CA LYS A 76 -4.61 2.64 19.72
C LYS A 76 -4.59 4.17 19.85
N LYS A 77 -5.58 4.82 19.23
CA LYS A 77 -5.78 6.28 19.28
C LYS A 77 -4.68 7.08 18.59
N LYS A 78 -3.81 6.46 17.82
CA LYS A 78 -2.79 7.14 17.04
C LYS A 78 -3.04 6.94 15.56
N PHE A 79 -2.63 7.92 14.77
CA PHE A 79 -2.80 7.93 13.33
C PHE A 79 -1.46 8.08 12.63
N LYS A 80 -1.36 7.46 11.48
CA LYS A 80 -0.27 7.65 10.54
C LYS A 80 -0.88 7.68 9.16
N ASP A 81 -0.37 8.52 8.28
CA ASP A 81 -0.87 8.55 6.91
C ASP A 81 0.26 8.56 5.91
N LYS A 82 -0.06 8.15 4.69
CA LYS A 82 0.88 8.16 3.58
C LYS A 82 0.09 8.25 2.28
N THR A 83 0.51 9.18 1.43
CA THR A 83 -0.03 9.29 0.08
C THR A 83 0.92 8.64 -0.90
N ILE A 84 0.42 7.69 -1.69
CA ILE A 84 1.18 7.02 -2.73
C ILE A 84 0.42 7.07 -4.04
N GLY A 85 1.13 6.93 -5.14
CA GLY A 85 0.54 6.96 -6.46
C GLY A 85 1.61 6.97 -7.53
N GLU A 86 1.24 7.40 -8.74
CA GLU A 86 2.15 7.42 -9.89
C GLU A 86 3.42 8.25 -9.63
N LYS A 87 3.28 9.35 -8.92
CA LYS A 87 4.42 10.26 -8.66
C LYS A 87 5.22 9.89 -7.41
N ASN A 88 4.66 9.10 -6.55
CA ASN A 88 5.31 8.59 -5.35
C ASN A 88 5.05 7.10 -5.28
N TYR A 89 5.68 6.37 -6.19
CA TYR A 89 5.36 4.98 -6.43
C TYR A 89 6.04 4.07 -5.40
N CYS A 90 5.24 3.63 -4.45
CA CYS A 90 5.69 2.83 -3.32
C CYS A 90 4.70 1.70 -3.06
N ARG A 91 5.17 0.70 -2.34
CA ARG A 91 4.32 -0.34 -1.76
C ARG A 91 4.25 -0.09 -0.27
N ILE A 92 3.06 -0.09 0.28
CA ILE A 92 2.88 0.03 1.72
C ILE A 92 2.59 -1.36 2.28
N TYR A 93 3.47 -1.82 3.16
CA TYR A 93 3.25 -3.04 3.91
C TYR A 93 2.52 -2.69 5.20
N VAL A 94 1.37 -3.30 5.42
CA VAL A 94 0.55 -3.06 6.62
C VAL A 94 0.40 -4.39 7.37
N PRO A 95 0.96 -4.48 8.58
CA PRO A 95 0.77 -5.69 9.37
C PRO A 95 -0.67 -5.81 9.84
N ASN A 96 -1.03 -6.98 10.36
CA ASN A 96 -2.37 -7.21 10.89
C ASN A 96 -2.68 -6.28 12.08
N ASN A 97 -3.96 -6.11 12.37
CA ASN A 97 -4.48 -5.30 13.48
C ASN A 97 -4.27 -3.78 13.34
N ILE A 98 -4.16 -3.30 12.11
CA ILE A 98 -4.10 -1.86 11.84
C ILE A 98 -5.21 -1.46 10.89
#